data_db1d146b3dd9bd711f8b7aba0a34bb77
#
_entry.id   db1d146b3dd9bd711f8b7aba0a34bb77
#
_cell.length_a   1.000
_cell.length_b   1.000
_cell.length_c   1.000
_cell.angle_alpha   90.00
_cell.angle_beta   90.00
_cell.angle_gamma   90.00
#
_symmetry.space_group_name_H-M   'P 1'
#
loop_
_entity.id
_entity.type
_entity.pdbx_description
1 polymer ?
#
loop_
_entity_poly.entity_id
_entity_poly.type
_entity_poly.pdbx_seq_one_letter_code
_entity_poly.pdbx_strand_id
1 'polypeptide(L)'
;SVLGKQFTDKHGNTRPIEPRDIFVIAPYNAQVQELRRQLLANPVAVSFGVTEDSLRQRVGTVDKAQGSEAPIVLVSYTSSSANDIPRNFEFLYSKNRFNVAVSRAQAITVVVASPELLNVNCKTIDQVRLANMLCRYVEMATPLVVVDAIQPSTK
;
A
#
# COMPACT_ATOMS: atom_id res chain seq x y z
N SER A 1 0.57 14.01 -8.93
CA SER A 1 -0.47 12.98 -9.10
C SER A 1 -0.06 12.01 -10.19
N VAL A 2 -0.38 10.72 -10.03
CA VAL A 2 -0.22 9.71 -11.08
C VAL A 2 -1.49 9.57 -11.93
N LEU A 3 -2.63 10.02 -11.40
CA LEU A 3 -3.90 10.00 -12.14
C LEU A 3 -3.82 10.87 -13.39
N GLY A 4 -4.35 10.36 -14.49
CA GLY A 4 -4.29 10.98 -15.80
C GLY A 4 -2.98 10.78 -16.57
N LYS A 5 -1.92 10.23 -15.93
CA LYS A 5 -0.71 9.83 -16.67
C LYS A 5 -0.97 8.58 -17.51
N GLN A 6 -0.23 8.43 -18.60
CA GLN A 6 -0.40 7.29 -19.50
C GLN A 6 0.18 6.00 -18.88
N PHE A 7 -0.57 4.94 -19.03
CA PHE A 7 -0.15 3.58 -18.71
C PHE A 7 -0.28 2.71 -19.98
N THR A 8 0.79 1.99 -20.29
CA THR A 8 0.79 1.02 -21.40
C THR A 8 0.80 -0.39 -20.79
N ASP A 9 -0.20 -1.18 -21.13
CA ASP A 9 -0.33 -2.55 -20.64
C ASP A 9 0.62 -3.53 -21.39
N LYS A 10 0.65 -4.78 -20.95
CA LYS A 10 1.47 -5.84 -21.55
C LYS A 10 1.09 -6.17 -23.03
N HIS A 11 -0.04 -5.70 -23.51
CA HIS A 11 -0.51 -5.87 -24.89
C HIS A 11 -0.25 -4.65 -25.75
N GLY A 12 0.37 -3.60 -25.19
CA GLY A 12 0.69 -2.37 -25.91
C GLY A 12 -0.43 -1.32 -25.93
N ASN A 13 -1.57 -1.57 -25.24
CA ASN A 13 -2.65 -0.60 -25.16
C ASN A 13 -2.30 0.51 -24.17
N THR A 14 -2.38 1.75 -24.64
CA THR A 14 -2.08 2.93 -23.83
C THR A 14 -3.36 3.67 -23.47
N ARG A 15 -3.52 3.99 -22.18
CA ARG A 15 -4.65 4.76 -21.64
C ARG A 15 -4.27 5.55 -20.40
N PRO A 16 -5.04 6.57 -20.01
CA PRO A 16 -4.79 7.28 -18.77
C PRO A 16 -5.04 6.38 -17.54
N ILE A 17 -4.26 6.60 -16.48
CA ILE A 17 -4.45 5.96 -15.18
C ILE A 17 -5.68 6.57 -14.51
N GLU A 18 -6.59 5.73 -14.07
CA GLU A 18 -7.81 6.07 -13.35
C GLU A 18 -7.78 5.52 -11.91
N PRO A 19 -8.67 5.95 -10.99
CA PRO A 19 -8.73 5.42 -9.63
C PRO A 19 -8.90 3.90 -9.56
N ARG A 20 -9.60 3.30 -10.51
CA ARG A 20 -9.78 1.84 -10.61
C ARG A 20 -8.48 1.08 -10.89
N ASP A 21 -7.42 1.75 -11.32
CA ASP A 21 -6.11 1.17 -11.62
C ASP A 21 -5.20 1.11 -10.39
N ILE A 22 -5.68 1.65 -9.26
CA ILE A 22 -4.96 1.65 -8.00
C ILE A 22 -5.60 0.65 -7.06
N PHE A 23 -4.80 -0.29 -6.57
CA PHE A 23 -5.21 -1.22 -5.52
C PHE A 23 -4.48 -0.87 -4.22
N VAL A 24 -5.21 -0.76 -3.11
CA VAL A 24 -4.65 -0.47 -1.79
C VAL A 24 -4.74 -1.72 -0.92
N ILE A 25 -3.61 -2.17 -0.42
CA ILE A 25 -3.50 -3.37 0.41
C ILE A 25 -3.05 -2.97 1.81
N ALA A 26 -3.76 -3.46 2.82
CA ALA A 26 -3.39 -3.31 4.21
C ALA A 26 -3.43 -4.68 4.93
N PRO A 27 -2.58 -4.92 5.95
CA PRO A 27 -2.53 -6.21 6.63
C PRO A 27 -3.78 -6.53 7.45
N TYR A 28 -4.48 -5.52 7.98
CA TYR A 28 -5.58 -5.72 8.93
C TYR A 28 -6.90 -5.11 8.43
N ASN A 29 -8.01 -5.80 8.71
CA ASN A 29 -9.35 -5.32 8.35
C ASN A 29 -9.70 -3.96 8.98
N ALA A 30 -9.28 -3.70 10.21
CA ALA A 30 -9.49 -2.40 10.85
C ALA A 30 -8.86 -1.25 10.05
N GLN A 31 -7.65 -1.45 9.55
CA GLN A 31 -6.99 -0.47 8.69
C GLN A 31 -7.68 -0.32 7.33
N VAL A 32 -8.14 -1.42 6.74
CA VAL A 32 -8.90 -1.38 5.49
C VAL A 32 -10.15 -0.51 5.65
N GLN A 33 -10.87 -0.65 6.76
CA GLN A 33 -12.05 0.17 7.05
C GLN A 33 -11.68 1.65 7.21
N GLU A 34 -10.62 1.95 7.96
CA GLU A 34 -10.17 3.32 8.17
C GLU A 34 -9.70 3.97 6.87
N LEU A 35 -8.94 3.27 6.04
CA LEU A 35 -8.52 3.75 4.72
C LEU A 35 -9.72 4.07 3.83
N ARG A 36 -10.74 3.22 3.80
CA ARG A 36 -11.97 3.47 3.05
C ARG A 36 -12.69 4.72 3.56
N ARG A 37 -12.83 4.84 4.88
CA ARG A 37 -13.47 6.00 5.52
C ARG A 37 -12.74 7.30 5.18
N GLN A 38 -11.41 7.33 5.26
CA GLN A 38 -10.59 8.49 4.95
C GLN A 38 -10.66 8.86 3.47
N LEU A 39 -10.63 7.88 2.56
CA LEU A 39 -10.73 8.13 1.13
C LEU A 39 -12.09 8.68 0.73
N LEU A 40 -13.19 8.21 1.35
CA LEU A 40 -14.53 8.77 1.12
C LEU A 40 -14.68 10.18 1.68
N ALA A 41 -14.00 10.48 2.77
CA ALA A 41 -14.01 11.83 3.38
C ALA A 41 -13.09 12.81 2.62
N ASN A 42 -12.22 12.35 1.73
CA ASN A 42 -11.26 13.19 1.03
C ASN A 42 -11.88 13.79 -0.25
N PRO A 43 -12.06 15.14 -0.32
CA PRO A 43 -12.70 15.78 -1.47
C PRO A 43 -11.95 15.55 -2.79
N VAL A 44 -10.63 15.43 -2.74
CA VAL A 44 -9.82 15.16 -3.94
C VAL A 44 -10.09 13.75 -4.46
N ALA A 45 -10.15 12.73 -3.58
CA ALA A 45 -10.48 11.37 -3.99
C ALA A 45 -11.88 11.32 -4.62
N VAL A 46 -12.86 11.96 -4.00
CA VAL A 46 -14.24 12.04 -4.49
C VAL A 46 -14.32 12.74 -5.86
N SER A 47 -13.54 13.83 -6.06
CA SER A 47 -13.52 14.55 -7.36
C SER A 47 -12.96 13.69 -8.51
N PHE A 48 -12.18 12.66 -8.19
CA PHE A 48 -11.72 11.65 -9.17
C PHE A 48 -12.70 10.48 -9.34
N GLY A 49 -13.89 10.55 -8.78
CA GLY A 49 -14.92 9.52 -8.94
C GLY A 49 -14.78 8.31 -8.01
N VAL A 50 -14.05 8.46 -6.89
CA VAL A 50 -13.97 7.41 -5.86
C VAL A 50 -15.33 7.29 -5.16
N THR A 51 -15.89 6.08 -5.15
CA THR A 51 -17.16 5.72 -4.52
C THR A 51 -16.96 4.61 -3.49
N GLU A 52 -17.95 4.38 -2.63
CA GLU A 52 -17.90 3.27 -1.68
C GLU A 52 -17.73 1.92 -2.37
N ASP A 53 -18.44 1.68 -3.47
CA ASP A 53 -18.34 0.42 -4.22
C ASP A 53 -16.96 0.25 -4.86
N SER A 54 -16.38 1.31 -5.42
CA SER A 54 -15.01 1.26 -5.94
C SER A 54 -14.00 0.96 -4.84
N LEU A 55 -14.16 1.53 -3.65
CA LEU A 55 -13.29 1.25 -2.51
C LEU A 55 -13.47 -0.16 -1.96
N ARG A 56 -14.70 -0.70 -1.96
CA ARG A 56 -14.92 -2.10 -1.58
C ARG A 56 -14.17 -3.07 -2.48
N GLN A 57 -13.99 -2.74 -3.75
CA GLN A 57 -13.27 -3.56 -4.73
C GLN A 57 -11.76 -3.33 -4.69
N ARG A 58 -11.32 -2.09 -4.44
CA ARG A 58 -9.92 -1.66 -4.63
C ARG A 58 -9.13 -1.42 -3.34
N VAL A 59 -9.77 -1.51 -2.17
CA VAL A 59 -9.08 -1.44 -0.87
C VAL A 59 -9.37 -2.71 -0.10
N GLY A 60 -8.35 -3.47 0.27
CA GLY A 60 -8.55 -4.75 0.92
C GLY A 60 -7.31 -5.30 1.62
N THR A 61 -7.47 -6.48 2.19
CA THR A 61 -6.34 -7.25 2.73
C THR A 61 -5.62 -8.01 1.61
N VAL A 62 -4.43 -8.54 1.93
CA VAL A 62 -3.66 -9.38 1.01
C VAL A 62 -4.49 -10.57 0.49
N ASP A 63 -5.26 -11.19 1.38
CA ASP A 63 -6.09 -12.35 1.03
C ASP A 63 -7.18 -11.97 0.00
N LYS A 64 -7.74 -10.76 0.12
CA LYS A 64 -8.70 -10.23 -0.85
C LYS A 64 -8.05 -9.84 -2.18
N ALA A 65 -6.79 -9.45 -2.16
CA ALA A 65 -6.02 -9.10 -3.36
C ALA A 65 -5.57 -10.33 -4.16
N GLN A 66 -5.69 -11.53 -3.59
CA GLN A 66 -5.26 -12.75 -4.25
C GLN A 66 -6.05 -12.98 -5.54
N GLY A 67 -5.34 -13.19 -6.65
CA GLY A 67 -5.94 -13.33 -7.99
C GLY A 67 -6.28 -12.02 -8.70
N SER A 68 -6.17 -10.86 -8.02
CA SER A 68 -6.37 -9.53 -8.63
C SER A 68 -5.05 -8.93 -9.06
N GLU A 69 -5.06 -8.11 -10.10
CA GLU A 69 -3.91 -7.31 -10.54
C GLU A 69 -4.35 -5.86 -10.76
N ALA A 70 -3.41 -4.93 -10.62
CA ALA A 70 -3.63 -3.53 -10.91
C ALA A 70 -2.34 -2.87 -11.43
N PRO A 71 -2.42 -1.85 -12.29
CA PRO A 71 -1.27 -1.06 -12.71
C PRO A 71 -0.44 -0.55 -11.53
N ILE A 72 -1.10 -0.08 -10.47
CA ILE A 72 -0.45 0.47 -9.27
C ILE A 72 -1.00 -0.23 -8.04
N VAL A 73 -0.09 -0.66 -7.17
CA VAL A 73 -0.44 -1.20 -5.85
C VAL A 73 0.19 -0.36 -4.75
N LEU A 74 -0.63 0.08 -3.81
CA LEU A 74 -0.20 0.75 -2.58
C LEU A 74 -0.29 -0.25 -1.43
N VAL A 75 0.82 -0.53 -0.79
CA VAL A 75 0.88 -1.39 0.41
C VAL A 75 1.06 -0.50 1.63
N SER A 76 0.05 -0.47 2.50
CA SER A 76 0.07 0.35 3.71
C SER A 76 0.30 -0.52 4.95
N TYR A 77 1.43 -0.33 5.61
CA TYR A 77 1.71 -0.96 6.91
C TYR A 77 1.08 -0.15 8.04
N THR A 78 0.37 -0.83 8.94
CA THR A 78 -0.44 -0.21 10.00
C THR A 78 0.37 0.24 11.20
N SER A 79 1.39 -0.53 11.57
CA SER A 79 2.14 -0.28 12.80
C SER A 79 3.15 0.82 12.57
N SER A 80 3.19 1.80 13.46
CA SER A 80 4.16 2.89 13.42
C SER A 80 5.47 2.55 14.13
N SER A 81 5.45 1.59 15.05
CA SER A 81 6.66 1.14 15.75
C SER A 81 6.64 -0.36 16.03
N ALA A 82 7.81 -0.90 16.35
CA ALA A 82 7.97 -2.29 16.76
C ALA A 82 7.19 -2.63 18.05
N ASN A 83 6.95 -1.64 18.91
CA ASN A 83 6.23 -1.81 20.18
C ASN A 83 4.70 -1.92 19.97
N ASP A 84 4.21 -1.36 18.87
CA ASP A 84 2.77 -1.39 18.51
C ASP A 84 2.41 -2.62 17.67
N ILE A 85 3.38 -3.48 17.36
CA ILE A 85 3.13 -4.70 16.60
C ILE A 85 2.26 -5.61 17.45
N PRO A 86 1.04 -5.94 17.00
CA PRO A 86 0.19 -6.92 17.68
C PRO A 86 0.96 -8.22 17.89
N ARG A 87 0.53 -9.03 18.85
CA ARG A 87 1.18 -10.30 19.29
C ARG A 87 1.64 -11.23 18.15
N ASN A 88 1.32 -10.91 16.91
CA ASN A 88 1.64 -11.70 15.74
C ASN A 88 2.64 -10.96 14.82
N PHE A 89 3.91 -10.86 15.28
CA PHE A 89 5.04 -10.36 14.49
C PHE A 89 5.12 -11.02 13.11
N GLU A 90 4.98 -12.35 13.07
CA GLU A 90 5.07 -13.17 11.88
C GLU A 90 4.00 -12.81 10.84
N PHE A 91 2.84 -12.34 11.30
CA PHE A 91 1.77 -11.91 10.39
C PHE A 91 2.16 -10.64 9.61
N LEU A 92 2.71 -9.63 10.30
CA LEU A 92 3.08 -8.36 9.69
C LEU A 92 4.30 -8.51 8.76
N TYR A 93 5.30 -9.29 9.18
CA TYR A 93 6.52 -9.53 8.42
C TYR A 93 6.46 -10.80 7.54
N SER A 94 5.27 -11.34 7.31
CA SER A 94 5.11 -12.53 6.46
C SER A 94 5.63 -12.31 5.05
N LYS A 95 6.71 -13.01 4.69
CA LYS A 95 7.29 -12.99 3.36
C LYS A 95 6.26 -13.32 2.27
N ASN A 96 5.44 -14.34 2.53
CA ASN A 96 4.44 -14.78 1.56
C ASN A 96 3.38 -13.69 1.30
N ARG A 97 2.87 -13.06 2.37
CA ARG A 97 1.89 -11.97 2.26
C ARG A 97 2.48 -10.75 1.56
N PHE A 98 3.72 -10.39 1.91
CA PHE A 98 4.40 -9.28 1.25
C PHE A 98 4.62 -9.57 -0.24
N ASN A 99 5.13 -10.75 -0.60
CA ASN A 99 5.32 -11.16 -1.99
C ASN A 99 4.00 -11.14 -2.77
N VAL A 100 2.92 -11.65 -2.19
CA VAL A 100 1.59 -11.57 -2.83
C VAL A 100 1.19 -10.12 -3.05
N ALA A 101 1.35 -9.24 -2.07
CA ALA A 101 0.99 -7.84 -2.18
C ALA A 101 1.76 -7.13 -3.30
N VAL A 102 3.10 -7.24 -3.30
CA VAL A 102 3.94 -6.54 -4.28
C VAL A 102 3.82 -7.11 -5.70
N SER A 103 3.55 -8.41 -5.83
CA SER A 103 3.37 -9.07 -7.13
C SER A 103 2.02 -8.79 -7.80
N ARG A 104 1.13 -8.06 -7.15
CA ARG A 104 -0.16 -7.63 -7.75
C ARG A 104 0.00 -6.43 -8.68
N ALA A 105 1.11 -5.71 -8.60
CA ALA A 105 1.37 -4.56 -9.44
C ALA A 105 1.87 -4.95 -10.83
N GLN A 106 1.24 -4.40 -11.86
CA GLN A 106 1.70 -4.55 -13.25
C GLN A 106 2.83 -3.58 -13.59
N ALA A 107 2.90 -2.42 -12.91
CA ALA A 107 3.89 -1.39 -13.18
C ALA A 107 4.59 -0.87 -11.92
N ILE A 108 3.84 -0.46 -10.88
CA ILE A 108 4.41 0.23 -9.72
C ILE A 108 3.84 -0.34 -8.43
N THR A 109 4.73 -0.69 -7.51
CA THR A 109 4.37 -0.92 -6.11
C THR A 109 4.90 0.21 -5.25
N VAL A 110 4.05 0.81 -4.42
CA VAL A 110 4.42 1.81 -3.42
C VAL A 110 4.16 1.23 -2.04
N VAL A 111 5.18 1.19 -1.20
CA VAL A 111 5.05 0.76 0.20
C VAL A 111 5.11 1.98 1.11
N VAL A 112 4.09 2.13 1.94
CA VAL A 112 4.00 3.18 2.97
C VAL A 112 4.18 2.51 4.33
N ALA A 113 5.26 2.84 5.01
CA ALA A 113 5.62 2.24 6.29
C ALA A 113 6.42 3.22 7.15
N SER A 114 6.38 3.07 8.47
CA SER A 114 7.28 3.79 9.36
C SER A 114 8.69 3.23 9.23
N PRO A 115 9.73 4.09 9.18
CA PRO A 115 11.13 3.65 9.24
C PRO A 115 11.46 2.82 10.50
N GLU A 116 10.74 3.02 11.59
CA GLU A 116 10.93 2.26 12.84
C GLU A 116 10.65 0.75 12.67
N LEU A 117 9.87 0.36 11.68
CA LEU A 117 9.65 -1.06 11.37
C LEU A 117 10.92 -1.76 10.86
N LEU A 118 11.95 -1.01 10.47
CA LEU A 118 13.26 -1.57 10.10
C LEU A 118 14.14 -1.83 11.33
N ASN A 119 13.84 -1.20 12.48
CA ASN A 119 14.61 -1.28 13.72
C ASN A 119 13.95 -2.19 14.77
N VAL A 120 13.34 -3.27 14.32
CA VAL A 120 12.62 -4.18 15.20
C VAL A 120 13.56 -5.06 16.02
N ASN A 121 13.28 -5.22 17.33
CA ASN A 121 14.00 -6.12 18.22
C ASN A 121 13.57 -7.58 17.96
N CYS A 122 14.33 -8.28 17.15
CA CYS A 122 14.11 -9.70 16.86
C CYS A 122 14.61 -10.57 18.01
N LYS A 123 13.77 -11.50 18.47
CA LYS A 123 14.08 -12.45 19.56
C LYS A 123 14.52 -13.81 19.03
N THR A 124 14.27 -14.10 17.77
CA THR A 124 14.61 -15.38 17.12
C THR A 124 15.25 -15.15 15.76
N ILE A 125 16.01 -16.16 15.29
CA ILE A 125 16.63 -16.13 13.95
C ILE A 125 15.56 -15.98 12.85
N ASP A 126 14.41 -16.61 13.02
CA ASP A 126 13.33 -16.52 12.03
C ASP A 126 12.73 -15.11 11.98
N GLN A 127 12.59 -14.42 13.10
CA GLN A 127 12.20 -13.02 13.12
C GLN A 127 13.24 -12.13 12.41
N VAL A 128 14.53 -12.37 12.59
CA VAL A 128 15.59 -11.67 11.84
C VAL A 128 15.44 -11.89 10.33
N ARG A 129 15.20 -13.12 9.91
CA ARG A 129 14.98 -13.44 8.48
C ARG A 129 13.77 -12.73 7.90
N LEU A 130 12.68 -12.64 8.66
CA LEU A 130 11.47 -11.95 8.24
C LEU A 130 11.66 -10.43 8.16
N ALA A 131 12.30 -9.83 9.17
CA ALA A 131 12.62 -8.39 9.17
C ALA A 131 13.57 -8.01 8.03
N ASN A 132 14.59 -8.84 7.75
CA ASN A 132 15.53 -8.62 6.66
C ASN A 132 14.85 -8.55 5.28
N MET A 133 13.73 -9.22 5.09
CA MET A 133 12.98 -9.12 3.83
C MET A 133 12.49 -7.68 3.59
N LEU A 134 11.93 -7.03 4.60
CA LEU A 134 11.48 -5.64 4.51
C LEU A 134 12.67 -4.68 4.33
N CYS A 135 13.76 -4.88 5.09
CA CYS A 135 15.00 -4.11 4.91
C CYS A 135 15.52 -4.23 3.48
N ARG A 136 15.58 -5.44 2.94
CA ARG A 136 16.04 -5.68 1.57
C ARG A 136 15.16 -5.01 0.52
N TYR A 137 13.84 -5.01 0.72
CA TYR A 137 12.93 -4.29 -0.16
C TYR A 137 13.22 -2.78 -0.15
N VAL A 138 13.41 -2.19 1.04
CA VAL A 138 13.73 -0.75 1.18
C VAL A 138 15.05 -0.39 0.53
N GLU A 139 16.08 -1.23 0.65
CA GLU A 139 17.38 -1.03 -0.02
C GLU A 139 17.26 -1.00 -1.56
N MET A 140 16.32 -1.76 -2.12
CA MET A 140 16.09 -1.85 -3.56
C MET A 140 15.10 -0.80 -4.08
N ALA A 141 14.30 -0.22 -3.20
CA ALA A 141 13.25 0.72 -3.57
C ALA A 141 13.80 2.14 -3.76
N THR A 142 13.15 2.92 -4.61
CA THR A 142 13.40 4.36 -4.73
C THR A 142 12.55 5.08 -3.68
N PRO A 143 13.16 5.86 -2.76
CA PRO A 143 12.40 6.64 -1.79
C PRO A 143 11.49 7.67 -2.50
N LEU A 144 10.21 7.72 -2.07
CA LEU A 144 9.29 8.76 -2.50
C LEU A 144 9.22 9.84 -1.44
N VAL A 145 9.54 11.07 -1.83
CA VAL A 145 9.28 12.25 -1.00
C VAL A 145 7.84 12.67 -1.24
N VAL A 146 6.99 12.52 -0.22
CA VAL A 146 5.66 13.11 -0.23
C VAL A 146 5.83 14.60 0.08
N VAL A 147 5.79 15.42 -0.95
CA VAL A 147 5.66 16.87 -0.75
C VAL A 147 4.23 17.10 -0.29
N ASP A 148 4.05 17.69 0.89
CA ASP A 148 2.75 18.13 1.40
C ASP A 148 2.12 19.13 0.40
N ALA A 149 1.47 18.61 -0.61
CA ALA A 149 0.63 19.39 -1.48
C ALA A 149 -0.75 19.43 -0.82
N ILE A 150 -1.10 20.63 -0.41
CA ILE A 150 -2.41 21.07 0.10
C ILE A 150 -2.42 21.33 1.61
N GLN A 151 -1.81 22.42 2.02
CA GLN A 151 -2.47 23.25 3.02
C GLN A 151 -3.62 24.00 2.30
N PRO A 152 -4.87 23.87 2.72
CA PRO A 152 -5.90 24.79 2.25
C PRO A 152 -5.48 26.19 2.67
N SER A 153 -5.26 27.08 1.69
CA SER A 153 -5.05 28.50 1.95
C SER A 153 -6.25 29.02 2.73
N THR A 154 -6.07 29.22 4.01
CA THR A 154 -6.94 30.07 4.83
C THR A 154 -6.97 31.47 4.23
N LYS A 155 -8.05 31.81 3.58
CA LYS A 155 -8.55 33.19 3.44
C LYS A 155 -9.83 33.35 4.19
#